data_607445ffb46cd58e2d419709ebeaae12
#
_entry.id   607445ffb46cd58e2d419709ebeaae12
#
_cell.length_a   1.000
_cell.length_b   1.000
_cell.length_c   1.000
_cell.angle_alpha   90.00
_cell.angle_beta   90.00
_cell.angle_gamma   90.00
#
_symmetry.space_group_name_H-M   'P 1'
#
loop_
_entity.id
_entity.type
_entity.pdbx_description
1 polymer ?
#
loop_
_entity_poly.entity_id
_entity_poly.type
_entity_poly.pdbx_seq_one_letter_code
_entity_poly.pdbx_strand_id
1 'polypeptide(L)'
;MSVLIHKDTKVIVQGITGKAARFHTEQMQKYGTNIVGGTAPGRAGEVCCGVPVFNTVRDAVAVTKATTSVIFVPAAFAADAILEAVEAGLDLVVCITEHIPVEDMVKVHRYMVGKKTRLIGPNCPGLISVDEANIGIIPGQIYKKGHVGVVS
;
A
#
# COMPACT_ATOMS: atom_id res chain seq x y z
N MET A 1 -6.31 -12.85 14.73
CA MET A 1 -7.17 -12.81 13.50
C MET A 1 -7.29 -11.35 13.08
N SER A 2 -6.88 -11.02 11.89
CA SER A 2 -7.00 -9.68 11.33
C SER A 2 -8.24 -9.57 10.45
N VAL A 3 -8.82 -8.37 10.38
CA VAL A 3 -10.04 -8.11 9.58
C VAL A 3 -9.67 -7.75 8.14
N LEU A 4 -8.58 -7.00 7.93
CA LEU A 4 -8.24 -6.42 6.63
C LEU A 4 -7.06 -7.09 5.94
N ILE A 5 -6.11 -7.61 6.70
CA ILE A 5 -4.89 -8.22 6.17
C ILE A 5 -4.54 -9.52 6.89
N HIS A 6 -3.85 -10.40 6.21
CA HIS A 6 -3.30 -11.64 6.76
C HIS A 6 -1.99 -12.01 6.02
N LYS A 7 -1.33 -13.07 6.43
CA LYS A 7 -0.04 -13.50 5.88
C LYS A 7 -0.03 -13.72 4.36
N ASP A 8 -1.17 -14.11 3.78
CA ASP A 8 -1.28 -14.40 2.35
C ASP A 8 -1.75 -13.19 1.53
N THR A 9 -2.01 -12.04 2.17
CA THR A 9 -2.41 -10.80 1.49
C THR A 9 -1.33 -10.36 0.52
N LYS A 10 -1.66 -10.32 -0.77
CA LYS A 10 -0.74 -9.89 -1.83
C LYS A 10 -0.72 -8.37 -1.94
N VAL A 11 0.44 -7.79 -1.73
CA VAL A 11 0.64 -6.34 -1.65
C VAL A 11 1.50 -5.85 -2.80
N ILE A 12 1.09 -4.75 -3.43
CA ILE A 12 1.93 -3.97 -4.34
C ILE A 12 2.32 -2.64 -3.69
N VAL A 13 3.47 -2.10 -4.10
CA VAL A 13 3.99 -0.82 -3.60
C VAL A 13 3.96 0.21 -4.72
N GLN A 14 3.11 1.23 -4.59
CA GLN A 14 3.09 2.35 -5.54
C GLN A 14 4.20 3.34 -5.18
N GLY A 15 5.02 3.69 -6.19
CA GLY A 15 6.21 4.50 -6.00
C GLY A 15 7.41 3.71 -5.48
N ILE A 16 7.49 2.41 -5.74
CA ILE A 16 8.48 1.47 -5.20
C ILE A 16 9.93 1.90 -5.43
N THR A 17 10.21 2.64 -6.48
CA THR A 17 11.58 3.06 -6.84
C THR A 17 12.10 4.23 -6.01
N GLY A 18 11.26 4.88 -5.21
CA GLY A 18 11.66 5.95 -4.29
C GLY A 18 12.53 5.43 -3.14
N LYS A 19 13.44 6.26 -2.62
CA LYS A 19 14.39 5.88 -1.57
C LYS A 19 13.68 5.36 -0.31
N ALA A 20 12.69 6.10 0.18
CA ALA A 20 11.90 5.68 1.35
C ALA A 20 11.08 4.42 1.07
N ALA A 21 10.47 4.35 -0.11
CA ALA A 21 9.68 3.19 -0.51
C ALA A 21 10.52 1.91 -0.55
N ARG A 22 11.73 1.96 -1.10
CA ARG A 22 12.67 0.81 -1.13
C ARG A 22 12.99 0.33 0.28
N PHE A 23 13.37 1.26 1.15
CA PHE A 23 13.71 0.92 2.53
C PHE A 23 12.54 0.24 3.25
N HIS A 24 11.35 0.83 3.19
CA HIS A 24 10.18 0.27 3.86
C HIS A 24 9.67 -1.02 3.19
N THR A 25 9.82 -1.17 1.88
CA THR A 25 9.52 -2.44 1.18
C THR A 25 10.38 -3.57 1.71
N GLU A 26 11.69 -3.34 1.87
CA GLU A 26 12.60 -4.33 2.44
C GLU A 26 12.24 -4.66 3.91
N GLN A 27 11.83 -3.67 4.72
CA GLN A 27 11.37 -3.91 6.08
C GLN A 27 10.08 -4.73 6.12
N MET A 28 9.11 -4.43 5.25
CA MET A 28 7.88 -5.22 5.12
C MET A 28 8.18 -6.66 4.72
N GLN A 29 9.08 -6.87 3.76
CA GLN A 29 9.50 -8.22 3.33
C GLN A 29 10.20 -8.99 4.46
N LYS A 30 11.09 -8.34 5.21
CA LYS A 30 11.74 -8.94 6.39
C LYS A 30 10.75 -9.34 7.47
N TYR A 31 9.66 -8.60 7.61
CA TYR A 31 8.58 -8.92 8.54
C TYR A 31 7.75 -10.14 8.08
N GLY A 32 7.80 -10.49 6.80
CA GLY A 32 7.03 -11.59 6.21
C GLY A 32 5.84 -11.15 5.37
N THR A 33 5.68 -9.84 5.11
CA THR A 33 4.64 -9.32 4.23
C THR A 33 4.86 -9.79 2.79
N ASN A 34 3.82 -10.29 2.15
CA ASN A 34 3.86 -10.83 0.80
C ASN A 34 3.80 -9.70 -0.24
N ILE A 35 4.94 -9.03 -0.46
CA ILE A 35 5.09 -8.03 -1.53
C ILE A 35 5.28 -8.75 -2.86
N VAL A 36 4.38 -8.54 -3.81
CA VAL A 36 4.37 -9.26 -5.10
C VAL A 36 4.75 -8.39 -6.30
N GLY A 37 4.87 -7.09 -6.10
CA GLY A 37 5.26 -6.16 -7.17
C GLY A 37 5.21 -4.71 -6.70
N GLY A 38 5.54 -3.81 -7.61
CA GLY A 38 5.40 -2.38 -7.38
C GLY A 38 5.12 -1.63 -8.66
N THR A 39 4.79 -0.35 -8.53
CA THR A 39 4.58 0.52 -9.69
C THR A 39 5.50 1.73 -9.65
N ALA A 40 5.99 2.08 -10.82
CA ALA A 40 6.69 3.33 -11.09
C ALA A 40 6.53 3.65 -12.58
N PRO A 41 5.80 4.72 -12.95
CA PRO A 41 5.56 5.06 -14.35
C PRO A 41 6.88 5.19 -15.15
N GLY A 42 6.93 4.58 -16.34
CA GLY A 42 8.09 4.58 -17.20
C GLY A 42 9.19 3.58 -16.81
N ARG A 43 8.99 2.75 -15.80
CA ARG A 43 10.00 1.79 -15.30
C ARG A 43 9.54 0.33 -15.34
N ALA A 44 8.54 0.03 -16.15
CA ALA A 44 8.07 -1.34 -16.34
C ALA A 44 9.19 -2.24 -16.85
N GLY A 45 9.24 -3.46 -16.33
CA GLY A 45 10.27 -4.44 -16.67
C GLY A 45 11.51 -4.40 -15.78
N GLU A 46 11.67 -3.36 -14.96
CA GLU A 46 12.70 -3.34 -13.93
C GLU A 46 12.35 -4.26 -12.76
N VAL A 47 13.35 -4.57 -11.95
CA VAL A 47 13.19 -5.28 -10.66
C VAL A 47 13.63 -4.34 -9.54
N CYS A 48 12.79 -4.20 -8.52
CA CYS A 48 13.10 -3.40 -7.34
C CYS A 48 12.75 -4.21 -6.08
N CYS A 49 13.66 -4.28 -5.13
CA CYS A 49 13.49 -5.10 -3.90
C CYS A 49 13.12 -6.56 -4.20
N GLY A 50 13.64 -7.12 -5.30
CA GLY A 50 13.38 -8.50 -5.72
C GLY A 50 12.01 -8.75 -6.34
N VAL A 51 11.21 -7.72 -6.59
CA VAL A 51 9.88 -7.85 -7.21
C VAL A 51 9.78 -7.04 -8.51
N PRO A 52 8.91 -7.45 -9.46
CA PRO A 52 8.75 -6.75 -10.73
C PRO A 52 8.11 -5.38 -10.54
N VAL A 53 8.52 -4.44 -11.38
CA VAL A 53 7.97 -3.08 -11.46
C VAL A 53 7.10 -2.97 -12.70
N PHE A 54 5.92 -2.38 -12.54
CA PHE A 54 4.93 -2.15 -13.59
C PHE A 54 4.72 -0.64 -13.80
N ASN A 55 4.20 -0.26 -14.96
CA ASN A 55 3.82 1.13 -15.22
C ASN A 55 2.56 1.55 -14.47
N THR A 56 1.59 0.63 -14.36
CA THR A 56 0.28 0.91 -13.79
C THR A 56 -0.12 -0.12 -12.73
N VAL A 57 -1.03 0.28 -11.84
CA VAL A 57 -1.63 -0.63 -10.86
C VAL A 57 -2.44 -1.72 -11.57
N ARG A 58 -3.14 -1.37 -12.65
CA ARG A 58 -3.92 -2.34 -13.44
C ARG A 58 -3.03 -3.47 -13.97
N ASP A 59 -1.87 -3.14 -14.55
CA ASP A 59 -0.92 -4.13 -15.06
C ASP A 59 -0.37 -5.00 -13.93
N ALA A 60 -0.01 -4.37 -12.81
CA ALA A 60 0.47 -5.09 -11.64
C ALA A 60 -0.57 -6.09 -11.11
N VAL A 61 -1.83 -5.68 -10.98
CA VAL A 61 -2.93 -6.54 -10.52
C VAL A 61 -3.21 -7.67 -11.51
N ALA A 62 -3.18 -7.39 -12.82
CA ALA A 62 -3.42 -8.39 -13.85
C ALA A 62 -2.42 -9.56 -13.75
N VAL A 63 -1.16 -9.25 -13.48
CA VAL A 63 -0.08 -10.25 -13.39
C VAL A 63 0.00 -10.89 -12.01
N THR A 64 0.02 -10.09 -10.94
CA THR A 64 0.31 -10.56 -9.58
C THR A 64 -0.91 -11.04 -8.81
N LYS A 65 -2.11 -10.62 -9.21
CA LYS A 65 -3.36 -10.82 -8.47
C LYS A 65 -3.32 -10.18 -7.08
N ALA A 66 -2.63 -9.05 -6.95
CA ALA A 66 -2.60 -8.27 -5.72
C ALA A 66 -4.00 -7.76 -5.35
N THR A 67 -4.28 -7.72 -4.05
CA THR A 67 -5.54 -7.23 -3.50
C THR A 67 -5.36 -5.95 -2.68
N THR A 68 -4.13 -5.60 -2.36
CA THR A 68 -3.78 -4.47 -1.50
C THR A 68 -2.65 -3.65 -2.12
N SER A 69 -2.73 -2.34 -1.97
CA SER A 69 -1.65 -1.42 -2.32
C SER A 69 -1.21 -0.59 -1.11
N VAL A 70 0.09 -0.32 -1.01
CA VAL A 70 0.65 0.70 -0.13
C VAL A 70 1.30 1.80 -0.98
N ILE A 71 1.01 3.06 -0.63
CA ILE A 71 1.38 4.24 -1.43
C ILE A 71 2.48 5.04 -0.73
N PHE A 72 3.60 5.22 -1.44
CA PHE A 72 4.75 6.05 -1.04
C PHE A 72 5.05 7.18 -2.02
N VAL A 73 4.13 7.49 -2.93
CA VAL A 73 4.34 8.57 -3.90
C VAL A 73 4.28 9.95 -3.23
N PRO A 74 4.94 10.99 -3.79
CA PRO A 74 4.85 12.34 -3.27
C PRO A 74 3.42 12.89 -3.20
N ALA A 75 3.17 13.84 -2.29
CA ALA A 75 1.84 14.41 -2.04
C ALA A 75 1.09 14.89 -3.29
N ALA A 76 1.81 15.51 -4.24
CA ALA A 76 1.21 15.99 -5.49
C ALA A 76 0.63 14.89 -6.39
N PHE A 77 1.05 13.65 -6.20
CA PHE A 77 0.62 12.49 -7.02
C PHE A 77 -0.17 11.45 -6.22
N ALA A 78 -0.29 11.63 -4.91
CA ALA A 78 -0.86 10.61 -4.04
C ALA A 78 -2.37 10.42 -4.26
N ALA A 79 -3.12 11.48 -4.50
CA ALA A 79 -4.54 11.37 -4.82
C ALA A 79 -4.78 10.55 -6.10
N ASP A 80 -4.02 10.82 -7.15
CA ASP A 80 -4.08 10.06 -8.40
C ASP A 80 -3.69 8.58 -8.18
N ALA A 81 -2.69 8.34 -7.35
CA ALA A 81 -2.29 6.97 -7.00
C ALA A 81 -3.40 6.21 -6.24
N ILE A 82 -4.14 6.89 -5.35
CA ILE A 82 -5.30 6.30 -4.67
C ILE A 82 -6.40 5.97 -5.70
N LEU A 83 -6.74 6.94 -6.56
CA LEU A 83 -7.77 6.74 -7.57
C LEU A 83 -7.43 5.60 -8.54
N GLU A 84 -6.17 5.49 -8.96
CA GLU A 84 -5.68 4.40 -9.80
C GLU A 84 -5.86 3.03 -9.13
N ALA A 85 -5.53 2.93 -7.84
CA ALA A 85 -5.69 1.71 -7.06
C ALA A 85 -7.17 1.31 -6.89
N VAL A 86 -8.05 2.29 -6.65
CA VAL A 86 -9.50 2.09 -6.57
C VAL A 86 -10.06 1.62 -7.91
N GLU A 87 -9.62 2.23 -9.01
CA GLU A 87 -10.06 1.88 -10.37
C GLU A 87 -9.59 0.48 -10.77
N ALA A 88 -8.42 0.08 -10.34
CA ALA A 88 -7.90 -1.29 -10.54
C ALA A 88 -8.65 -2.35 -9.72
N GLY A 89 -9.58 -1.94 -8.85
CA GLY A 89 -10.45 -2.83 -8.08
C GLY A 89 -9.77 -3.49 -6.88
N LEU A 90 -8.74 -2.88 -6.31
CA LEU A 90 -8.12 -3.37 -5.08
C LEU A 90 -9.11 -3.34 -3.90
N ASP A 91 -8.95 -4.26 -2.97
CA ASP A 91 -9.81 -4.33 -1.77
C ASP A 91 -9.37 -3.31 -0.72
N LEU A 92 -8.06 -3.07 -0.59
CA LEU A 92 -7.46 -2.19 0.39
C LEU A 92 -6.37 -1.31 -0.22
N VAL A 93 -6.40 -0.03 0.12
CA VAL A 93 -5.36 0.95 -0.20
C VAL A 93 -4.86 1.57 1.10
N VAL A 94 -3.56 1.55 1.31
CA VAL A 94 -2.89 2.16 2.47
C VAL A 94 -2.04 3.32 1.96
N CYS A 95 -2.41 4.54 2.30
CA CYS A 95 -1.69 5.74 1.86
C CYS A 95 -0.86 6.32 3.01
N ILE A 96 0.46 6.18 2.91
CA ILE A 96 1.40 6.69 3.92
C ILE A 96 1.62 8.20 3.75
N THR A 97 1.54 8.69 2.53
CA THR A 97 1.87 10.07 2.14
C THR A 97 1.19 11.12 3.02
N GLU A 98 1.99 12.07 3.49
CA GLU A 98 1.56 13.25 4.22
C GLU A 98 1.37 14.46 3.30
N HIS A 99 0.71 15.51 3.80
CA HIS A 99 0.56 16.82 3.14
C HIS A 99 -0.20 16.78 1.81
N ILE A 100 -1.08 15.80 1.61
CA ILE A 100 -1.97 15.80 0.45
C ILE A 100 -2.97 16.95 0.63
N PRO A 101 -3.19 17.81 -0.40
CA PRO A 101 -4.17 18.88 -0.32
C PRO A 101 -5.57 18.36 0.04
N VAL A 102 -6.26 19.06 0.93
CA VAL A 102 -7.62 18.68 1.37
C VAL A 102 -8.58 18.58 0.18
N GLU A 103 -8.47 19.50 -0.78
CA GLU A 103 -9.29 19.49 -1.99
C GLU A 103 -9.14 18.19 -2.80
N ASP A 104 -7.92 17.69 -2.91
CA ASP A 104 -7.65 16.43 -3.61
C ASP A 104 -8.27 15.24 -2.86
N MET A 105 -8.20 15.24 -1.53
CA MET A 105 -8.84 14.19 -0.73
C MET A 105 -10.36 14.26 -0.78
N VAL A 106 -10.96 15.44 -0.91
CA VAL A 106 -12.41 15.57 -1.17
C VAL A 106 -12.79 14.90 -2.49
N LYS A 107 -12.00 15.07 -3.55
CA LYS A 107 -12.20 14.38 -4.84
C LYS A 107 -12.10 12.86 -4.69
N VAL A 108 -11.06 12.39 -3.98
CA VAL A 108 -10.87 10.96 -3.68
C VAL A 108 -12.08 10.40 -2.95
N HIS A 109 -12.52 11.03 -1.87
CA HIS A 109 -13.67 10.54 -1.10
C HIS A 109 -14.95 10.49 -1.93
N ARG A 110 -15.23 11.51 -2.74
CA ARG A 110 -16.38 11.51 -3.65
C ARG A 110 -16.33 10.33 -4.64
N TYR A 111 -15.17 10.07 -5.21
CA TYR A 111 -14.98 8.97 -6.15
C TYR A 111 -15.15 7.60 -5.49
N MET A 112 -14.77 7.47 -4.23
CA MET A 112 -14.85 6.22 -3.49
C MET A 112 -16.29 5.87 -3.04
N VAL A 113 -17.23 6.79 -3.11
CA VAL A 113 -18.64 6.49 -2.76
C VAL A 113 -19.16 5.34 -3.63
N GLY A 114 -19.63 4.28 -2.99
CA GLY A 114 -20.14 3.08 -3.65
C GLY A 114 -19.08 2.12 -4.21
N LYS A 115 -17.80 2.40 -4.03
CA LYS A 115 -16.72 1.46 -4.37
C LYS A 115 -16.48 0.48 -3.22
N LYS A 116 -15.99 -0.72 -3.55
CA LYS A 116 -15.66 -1.75 -2.54
C LYS A 116 -14.34 -1.47 -1.80
N THR A 117 -13.44 -0.71 -2.43
CA THR A 117 -12.10 -0.43 -1.91
C THR A 117 -12.17 0.33 -0.59
N ARG A 118 -11.41 -0.11 0.39
CA ARG A 118 -11.19 0.63 1.64
C ARG A 118 -9.90 1.41 1.58
N LEU A 119 -9.90 2.62 2.13
CA LEU A 119 -8.72 3.48 2.25
C LEU A 119 -8.35 3.63 3.73
N ILE A 120 -7.07 3.37 4.04
CA ILE A 120 -6.44 3.72 5.30
C ILE A 120 -5.45 4.85 5.04
N GLY A 121 -5.52 5.90 5.84
CA GLY A 121 -4.81 7.16 5.59
C GLY A 121 -5.63 8.13 4.76
N PRO A 122 -5.00 9.15 4.16
CA PRO A 122 -3.55 9.40 4.11
C PRO A 122 -2.94 9.76 5.48
N ASN A 123 -1.63 10.07 5.47
CA ASN A 123 -0.90 10.47 6.68
C ASN A 123 -1.08 9.45 7.82
N CYS A 124 -0.69 8.22 7.57
CA CYS A 124 -0.76 7.13 8.54
C CYS A 124 0.53 6.29 8.50
N PRO A 125 0.83 5.55 9.58
CA PRO A 125 1.95 4.62 9.58
C PRO A 125 1.63 3.29 8.88
N GLY A 126 0.39 3.06 8.50
CA GLY A 126 -0.09 1.81 7.93
C GLY A 126 -0.85 0.94 8.92
N LEU A 127 -0.79 -0.36 8.73
CA LEU A 127 -1.42 -1.33 9.63
C LEU A 127 -0.55 -2.58 9.78
N ILE A 128 -0.69 -3.22 10.94
CA ILE A 128 0.04 -4.45 11.27
C ILE A 128 -0.92 -5.48 11.86
N SER A 129 -0.84 -6.70 11.35
CA SER A 129 -1.35 -7.90 12.01
C SER A 129 -0.15 -8.69 12.50
N VAL A 130 0.01 -8.74 13.82
CA VAL A 130 1.24 -9.27 14.44
C VAL A 130 1.45 -10.73 14.03
N ASP A 131 2.70 -11.06 13.63
CA ASP A 131 3.13 -12.36 13.10
C ASP A 131 2.51 -12.75 11.74
N GLU A 132 1.76 -11.86 11.10
CA GLU A 132 1.13 -12.12 9.80
C GLU A 132 1.62 -11.18 8.70
N ALA A 133 1.39 -9.87 8.85
CA ALA A 133 1.78 -8.87 7.87
C ALA A 133 1.93 -7.49 8.50
N ASN A 134 2.86 -6.71 7.96
CA ASN A 134 3.03 -5.29 8.25
C ASN A 134 2.99 -4.53 6.92
N ILE A 135 2.05 -3.63 6.76
CA ILE A 135 1.87 -2.83 5.55
C ILE A 135 2.02 -1.36 5.90
N GLY A 136 3.16 -0.79 5.57
CA GLY A 136 3.50 0.59 5.88
C GLY A 136 4.87 0.74 6.53
N ILE A 137 4.96 1.63 7.51
CA ILE A 137 6.22 2.03 8.16
C ILE A 137 6.28 1.67 9.65
N ILE A 138 5.35 0.87 10.13
CA ILE A 138 5.26 0.47 11.55
C ILE A 138 6.48 -0.35 11.93
N PRO A 139 7.19 -0.03 13.03
CA PRO A 139 8.33 -0.82 13.49
C PRO A 139 7.85 -2.14 14.13
N GLY A 140 7.78 -3.19 13.32
CA GLY A 140 7.14 -4.46 13.67
C GLY A 140 7.73 -5.15 14.92
N GLN A 141 9.01 -4.89 15.24
CA GLN A 141 9.70 -5.50 16.38
C GLN A 141 9.16 -5.09 17.75
N ILE A 142 8.42 -3.98 17.84
CA ILE A 142 7.85 -3.50 19.13
C ILE A 142 6.47 -4.08 19.43
N TYR A 143 5.85 -4.74 18.47
CA TYR A 143 4.52 -5.33 18.63
C TYR A 143 4.60 -6.82 18.93
N LYS A 144 3.77 -7.27 19.86
CA LYS A 144 3.65 -8.68 20.23
C LYS A 144 2.20 -9.13 20.14
N LYS A 145 1.98 -10.40 19.79
CA LYS A 145 0.65 -10.98 19.77
C LYS A 145 -0.01 -10.91 21.14
N GLY A 146 -1.24 -10.44 21.18
CA GLY A 146 -1.99 -10.22 22.42
C GLY A 146 -3.48 -9.99 22.15
N HIS A 147 -4.17 -9.45 23.16
CA HIS A 147 -5.62 -9.20 23.14
C HIS A 147 -5.96 -7.71 22.98
N VAL A 148 -4.96 -6.85 22.79
CA VAL A 148 -5.17 -5.40 22.64
C VAL A 148 -5.05 -5.03 21.17
N GLY A 149 -6.09 -4.39 20.65
CA GLY A 149 -6.07 -3.73 19.33
C GLY A 149 -5.94 -2.22 19.49
N VAL A 150 -5.22 -1.57 18.58
CA VAL A 150 -5.08 -0.12 18.55
C VAL A 150 -5.59 0.39 17.21
N VAL A 151 -6.47 1.39 17.27
CA VAL A 151 -6.95 2.12 16.10
C VAL A 151 -6.74 3.61 16.40
N SER A 152 -6.15 4.33 15.45
CA SER A 152 -5.85 5.76 15.59
C SER A 152 -6.24 6.51 14.32
#